data_125c22e4677e9c276fe05458baa11727
#
_entry.id   125c22e4677e9c276fe05458baa11727
#
_cell.length_a   1.000
_cell.length_b   1.000
_cell.length_c   1.000
_cell.angle_alpha   90.00
_cell.angle_beta   90.00
_cell.angle_gamma   90.00
#
_symmetry.space_group_name_H-M   'P 1'
#
loop_
_entity.id
_entity.type
_entity.pdbx_description
1 polymer ?
#
loop_
_entity_poly.entity_id
_entity_poly.type
_entity_poly.pdbx_seq_one_letter_code
_entity_poly.pdbx_strand_id
1 'polypeptide(L)'
;MFITFEGLDFSGKSTQVGLLSQRLTEAGMKNVVVRDPGGTAIGERIRAVLLDRKMLTMSDYTELFLFSASRSQLVDEIIKPALEGGTIVVLDRFYDSTTAYQGWGRGLPLDSISMVNHLASRGLVPDITYFIDIPVDEVEHRMIREKAGADRMEMSGREFYEKAREGFLHLASVEPRFEVIDGLLEIQEIHKRIWSRYEKESNADPGGREIVQGKRREG
;
A
#
# COMPACT_ATOMS: atom_id res chain seq x y z
N MET A 1 -13.32 -5.55 6.47
CA MET A 1 -12.55 -4.29 6.52
C MET A 1 -11.24 -4.46 5.77
N PHE A 2 -10.88 -3.46 4.96
CA PHE A 2 -9.67 -3.45 4.14
C PHE A 2 -8.77 -2.28 4.55
N ILE A 3 -7.57 -2.57 5.08
CA ILE A 3 -6.63 -1.61 5.66
C ILE A 3 -5.34 -1.65 4.86
N THR A 4 -4.83 -0.49 4.45
CA THR A 4 -3.55 -0.38 3.76
C THR A 4 -2.55 0.48 4.53
N PHE A 5 -1.28 0.17 4.37
CA PHE A 5 -0.17 0.94 4.90
C PHE A 5 0.65 1.50 3.75
N GLU A 6 0.84 2.79 3.73
CA GLU A 6 1.53 3.53 2.69
C GLU A 6 2.65 4.41 3.26
N GLY A 7 3.56 4.84 2.41
CA GLY A 7 4.69 5.69 2.76
C GLY A 7 5.97 5.28 2.05
N LEU A 8 7.01 6.08 2.19
CA LEU A 8 8.32 5.81 1.58
C LEU A 8 8.95 4.52 2.12
N ASP A 9 9.97 4.01 1.44
CA ASP A 9 10.75 2.89 1.95
C ASP A 9 11.38 3.26 3.29
N PHE A 10 11.61 2.27 4.14
CA PHE A 10 12.14 2.45 5.51
C PHE A 10 11.27 3.28 6.45
N SER A 11 10.02 3.64 6.10
CA SER A 11 9.15 4.43 7.00
C SER A 11 8.64 3.66 8.23
N GLY A 12 8.83 2.33 8.28
CA GLY A 12 8.39 1.49 9.39
C GLY A 12 7.03 0.81 9.18
N LYS A 13 6.47 0.87 7.96
CA LYS A 13 5.19 0.22 7.59
C LYS A 13 5.10 -1.23 8.05
N SER A 14 6.06 -2.07 7.64
CA SER A 14 6.02 -3.52 7.90
C SER A 14 6.01 -3.85 9.40
N THR A 15 6.69 -3.03 10.22
CA THR A 15 6.62 -3.14 11.69
C THR A 15 5.20 -2.89 12.18
N GLN A 16 4.55 -1.83 11.71
CA GLN A 16 3.20 -1.46 12.12
C GLN A 16 2.14 -2.42 11.59
N VAL A 17 2.30 -2.94 10.39
CA VAL A 17 1.48 -4.04 9.82
C VAL A 17 1.52 -5.25 10.76
N GLY A 18 2.71 -5.67 11.18
CA GLY A 18 2.87 -6.80 12.12
C GLY A 18 2.20 -6.56 13.46
N LEU A 19 2.40 -5.37 14.05
CA LEU A 19 1.80 -4.99 15.34
C LEU A 19 0.27 -4.91 15.25
N LEU A 20 -0.28 -4.34 14.18
CA LEU A 20 -1.74 -4.29 13.98
C LEU A 20 -2.32 -5.70 13.84
N SER A 21 -1.72 -6.55 13.02
CA SER A 21 -2.15 -7.93 12.81
C SER A 21 -2.14 -8.74 14.11
N GLN A 22 -1.06 -8.61 14.90
CA GLN A 22 -0.95 -9.25 16.20
C GLN A 22 -2.10 -8.81 17.13
N ARG A 23 -2.31 -7.50 17.25
CA ARG A 23 -3.34 -6.95 18.13
C ARG A 23 -4.77 -7.33 17.70
N LEU A 24 -5.04 -7.37 16.39
CA LEU A 24 -6.30 -7.89 15.84
C LEU A 24 -6.52 -9.35 16.24
N THR A 25 -5.47 -10.18 16.15
CA THR A 25 -5.53 -11.59 16.54
C THR A 25 -5.78 -11.76 18.05
N GLU A 26 -5.09 -10.98 18.86
CA GLU A 26 -5.30 -10.97 20.34
C GLU A 26 -6.73 -10.51 20.71
N ALA A 27 -7.33 -9.64 19.92
CA ALA A 27 -8.72 -9.23 20.05
C ALA A 27 -9.74 -10.25 19.46
N GLY A 28 -9.27 -11.42 19.00
CA GLY A 28 -10.13 -12.46 18.42
C GLY A 28 -10.60 -12.19 17.00
N MET A 29 -10.02 -11.20 16.30
CA MET A 29 -10.44 -10.81 14.96
C MET A 29 -9.64 -11.58 13.91
N LYS A 30 -10.37 -12.23 12.99
CA LYS A 30 -9.75 -12.92 11.86
C LYS A 30 -9.14 -11.90 10.89
N ASN A 31 -7.84 -12.01 10.66
CA ASN A 31 -7.14 -11.11 9.76
C ASN A 31 -6.11 -11.86 8.89
N VAL A 32 -5.75 -11.26 7.77
CA VAL A 32 -4.69 -11.72 6.88
C VAL A 32 -3.79 -10.55 6.51
N VAL A 33 -2.48 -10.80 6.56
CA VAL A 33 -1.46 -9.84 6.14
C VAL A 33 -0.93 -10.25 4.78
N VAL A 34 -0.91 -9.30 3.85
CA VAL A 34 -0.31 -9.46 2.52
C VAL A 34 0.50 -8.23 2.13
N ARG A 35 1.26 -8.31 1.05
CA ARG A 35 2.05 -7.18 0.53
C ARG A 35 1.87 -7.03 -0.98
N ASP A 36 1.95 -5.82 -1.49
CA ASP A 36 1.92 -5.49 -2.91
C ASP A 36 3.18 -4.67 -3.30
N PRO A 37 4.01 -5.14 -4.25
CA PRO A 37 3.85 -6.34 -5.08
C PRO A 37 4.23 -7.62 -4.33
N GLY A 38 3.56 -8.72 -4.66
CA GLY A 38 3.82 -10.04 -4.08
C GLY A 38 2.56 -10.74 -3.56
N GLY A 39 2.75 -11.60 -2.56
CA GLY A 39 1.67 -12.29 -1.85
C GLY A 39 1.06 -13.51 -2.59
N THR A 40 1.28 -13.67 -3.88
CA THR A 40 0.86 -14.82 -4.70
C THR A 40 2.04 -15.40 -5.45
N ALA A 41 1.94 -16.64 -5.93
CA ALA A 41 3.01 -17.28 -6.69
C ALA A 41 3.42 -16.48 -7.94
N ILE A 42 2.45 -15.89 -8.64
CA ILE A 42 2.70 -15.01 -9.80
C ILE A 42 3.25 -13.67 -9.33
N GLY A 43 2.65 -13.07 -8.31
CA GLY A 43 3.07 -11.77 -7.74
C GLY A 43 4.52 -11.79 -7.27
N GLU A 44 4.98 -12.87 -6.62
CA GLU A 44 6.38 -13.00 -6.19
C GLU A 44 7.37 -13.08 -7.36
N ARG A 45 7.00 -13.72 -8.47
CA ARG A 45 7.84 -13.73 -9.68
C ARG A 45 7.91 -12.34 -10.32
N ILE A 46 6.79 -11.64 -10.37
CA ILE A 46 6.75 -10.25 -10.86
C ILE A 46 7.59 -9.35 -9.94
N ARG A 47 7.46 -9.49 -8.63
CA ARG A 47 8.27 -8.77 -7.65
C ARG A 47 9.76 -8.99 -7.86
N ALA A 48 10.18 -10.23 -8.12
CA ALA A 48 11.58 -10.54 -8.39
C ALA A 48 12.12 -9.76 -9.61
N VAL A 49 11.33 -9.60 -10.67
CA VAL A 49 11.68 -8.78 -11.84
C VAL A 49 11.72 -7.29 -11.50
N LEU A 50 10.69 -6.80 -10.79
CA LEU A 50 10.57 -5.37 -10.41
C LEU A 50 11.74 -4.87 -9.58
N LEU A 51 12.24 -5.70 -8.65
CA LEU A 51 13.27 -5.32 -7.68
C LEU A 51 14.68 -5.72 -8.11
N ASP A 52 14.82 -6.48 -9.22
CA ASP A 52 16.14 -6.89 -9.71
C ASP A 52 16.96 -5.67 -10.17
N ARG A 53 18.09 -5.44 -9.52
CA ARG A 53 19.05 -4.37 -9.83
C ARG A 53 19.59 -4.40 -11.26
N LYS A 54 19.52 -5.55 -11.92
CA LYS A 54 19.98 -5.71 -13.30
C LYS A 54 19.01 -5.15 -14.33
N MET A 55 17.76 -4.88 -13.91
CA MET A 55 16.67 -4.40 -14.80
C MET A 55 16.64 -2.87 -14.93
N LEU A 56 17.82 -2.24 -15.06
CA LEU A 56 17.96 -0.77 -15.13
C LEU A 56 17.34 -0.14 -16.39
N THR A 57 17.11 -0.92 -17.43
CA THR A 57 16.48 -0.45 -18.68
C THR A 57 14.97 -0.60 -18.69
N MET A 58 14.37 -0.99 -17.57
CA MET A 58 12.91 -1.09 -17.46
C MET A 58 12.27 0.28 -17.67
N SER A 59 11.36 0.39 -18.66
CA SER A 59 10.62 1.62 -18.89
C SER A 59 9.58 1.87 -17.81
N ASP A 60 9.21 3.14 -17.56
CA ASP A 60 8.24 3.53 -16.54
C ASP A 60 6.86 2.87 -16.75
N TYR A 61 6.42 2.73 -18.01
CA TYR A 61 5.18 2.01 -18.32
C TYR A 61 5.28 0.50 -18.06
N THR A 62 6.43 -0.13 -18.34
CA THR A 62 6.66 -1.55 -17.99
C THR A 62 6.61 -1.73 -16.47
N GLU A 63 7.24 -0.83 -15.72
CA GLU A 63 7.19 -0.80 -14.25
C GLU A 63 5.74 -0.70 -13.75
N LEU A 64 4.96 0.27 -14.27
CA LEU A 64 3.54 0.44 -13.95
C LEU A 64 2.73 -0.83 -14.21
N PHE A 65 2.89 -1.44 -15.38
CA PHE A 65 2.13 -2.63 -15.75
C PHE A 65 2.50 -3.86 -14.90
N LEU A 66 3.75 -4.01 -14.55
CA LEU A 66 4.19 -5.11 -13.67
C LEU A 66 3.64 -4.95 -12.25
N PHE A 67 3.70 -3.76 -11.65
CA PHE A 67 3.04 -3.50 -10.37
C PHE A 67 1.55 -3.80 -10.43
N SER A 68 0.87 -3.35 -11.47
CA SER A 68 -0.56 -3.52 -11.67
C SER A 68 -0.94 -4.98 -11.93
N ALA A 69 -0.12 -5.75 -12.65
CA ALA A 69 -0.32 -7.19 -12.88
C ALA A 69 -0.20 -7.99 -11.57
N SER A 70 0.82 -7.69 -10.75
CA SER A 70 0.96 -8.29 -9.41
C SER A 70 -0.27 -8.02 -8.54
N ARG A 71 -0.72 -6.76 -8.51
CA ARG A 71 -1.91 -6.34 -7.76
C ARG A 71 -3.18 -7.02 -8.24
N SER A 72 -3.39 -7.08 -9.55
CA SER A 72 -4.56 -7.74 -10.13
C SER A 72 -4.67 -9.19 -9.67
N GLN A 73 -3.56 -9.94 -9.69
CA GLN A 73 -3.52 -11.31 -9.19
C GLN A 73 -3.80 -11.38 -7.68
N LEU A 74 -3.20 -10.49 -6.89
CA LEU A 74 -3.37 -10.43 -5.44
C LEU A 74 -4.83 -10.13 -5.06
N VAL A 75 -5.48 -9.23 -5.78
CA VAL A 75 -6.90 -8.88 -5.56
C VAL A 75 -7.81 -10.07 -5.80
N ASP A 76 -7.64 -10.75 -6.93
CA ASP A 76 -8.53 -11.86 -7.33
C ASP A 76 -8.27 -13.13 -6.49
N GLU A 77 -7.02 -13.41 -6.12
CA GLU A 77 -6.63 -14.65 -5.43
C GLU A 77 -6.77 -14.57 -3.91
N ILE A 78 -6.51 -13.40 -3.30
CA ILE A 78 -6.43 -13.29 -1.84
C ILE A 78 -7.36 -12.21 -1.28
N ILE A 79 -7.27 -10.96 -1.76
CA ILE A 79 -7.93 -9.83 -1.08
C ILE A 79 -9.45 -9.98 -1.14
N LYS A 80 -9.99 -10.15 -2.34
CA LYS A 80 -11.43 -10.24 -2.55
C LYS A 80 -12.06 -11.43 -1.81
N PRO A 81 -11.54 -12.68 -1.92
CA PRO A 81 -12.06 -13.80 -1.16
C PRO A 81 -11.98 -13.62 0.36
N ALA A 82 -10.91 -13.00 0.86
CA ALA A 82 -10.77 -12.73 2.29
C ALA A 82 -11.82 -11.74 2.79
N LEU A 83 -12.06 -10.65 2.06
CA LEU A 83 -13.07 -9.65 2.39
C LEU A 83 -14.49 -10.24 2.32
N GLU A 84 -14.80 -11.03 1.29
CA GLU A 84 -16.06 -11.75 1.14
C GLU A 84 -16.29 -12.76 2.28
N GLY A 85 -15.21 -13.36 2.80
CA GLY A 85 -15.22 -14.25 3.96
C GLY A 85 -15.23 -13.52 5.32
N GLY A 86 -15.42 -12.20 5.37
CA GLY A 86 -15.45 -11.41 6.60
C GLY A 86 -14.09 -11.28 7.30
N THR A 87 -12.97 -11.58 6.61
CA THR A 87 -11.62 -11.46 7.15
C THR A 87 -11.11 -10.03 6.96
N ILE A 88 -10.48 -9.46 7.98
CA ILE A 88 -9.81 -8.16 7.88
C ILE A 88 -8.55 -8.36 7.02
N VAL A 89 -8.42 -7.56 5.96
CA VAL A 89 -7.20 -7.55 5.14
C VAL A 89 -6.31 -6.40 5.57
N VAL A 90 -5.06 -6.70 5.94
CA VAL A 90 -4.01 -5.73 6.26
C VAL A 90 -2.95 -5.83 5.19
N LEU A 91 -2.74 -4.77 4.43
CA LEU A 91 -1.91 -4.78 3.24
C LEU A 91 -0.76 -3.77 3.34
N ASP A 92 0.48 -4.26 3.14
CA ASP A 92 1.66 -3.41 2.99
C ASP A 92 1.76 -2.96 1.53
N ARG A 93 1.39 -1.71 1.26
CA ARG A 93 1.22 -1.02 -0.03
C ARG A 93 0.02 -1.52 -0.84
N PHE A 94 -0.57 -0.58 -1.59
CA PHE A 94 -1.61 -0.83 -2.58
C PHE A 94 -1.47 0.17 -3.74
N TYR A 95 -2.56 0.50 -4.41
CA TYR A 95 -2.52 1.38 -5.60
C TYR A 95 -2.11 2.84 -5.30
N ASP A 96 -2.19 3.28 -4.05
CA ASP A 96 -1.71 4.61 -3.67
C ASP A 96 -0.20 4.72 -3.83
N SER A 97 0.54 3.64 -3.56
CA SER A 97 1.96 3.54 -3.92
C SER A 97 2.18 3.75 -5.42
N THR A 98 1.35 3.16 -6.30
CA THR A 98 1.48 3.37 -7.74
C THR A 98 1.23 4.83 -8.13
N THR A 99 0.23 5.47 -7.53
CA THR A 99 -0.05 6.89 -7.77
C THR A 99 1.14 7.76 -7.34
N ALA A 100 1.72 7.48 -6.17
CA ALA A 100 2.86 8.23 -5.65
C ALA A 100 4.15 7.97 -6.44
N TYR A 101 4.50 6.71 -6.65
CA TYR A 101 5.80 6.35 -7.26
C TYR A 101 5.79 6.47 -8.79
N GLN A 102 4.83 5.86 -9.50
CA GLN A 102 4.79 5.92 -10.95
C GLN A 102 4.14 7.21 -11.46
N GLY A 103 3.10 7.72 -10.78
CA GLY A 103 2.48 8.99 -11.14
C GLY A 103 3.39 10.18 -10.82
N TRP A 104 3.62 10.46 -9.56
CA TRP A 104 4.41 11.62 -9.13
C TRP A 104 5.92 11.40 -9.32
N GLY A 105 6.45 10.27 -8.86
CA GLY A 105 7.89 9.97 -8.92
C GLY A 105 8.42 9.86 -10.34
N ARG A 106 7.78 9.07 -11.22
CA ARG A 106 8.16 8.89 -12.63
C ARG A 106 7.55 9.94 -13.56
N GLY A 107 6.53 10.69 -13.10
CA GLY A 107 5.85 11.70 -13.91
C GLY A 107 4.89 11.14 -14.95
N LEU A 108 4.37 9.93 -14.77
CA LEU A 108 3.36 9.38 -15.65
C LEU A 108 2.00 10.10 -15.47
N PRO A 109 1.19 10.24 -16.53
CA PRO A 109 -0.10 10.93 -16.48
C PRO A 109 -1.04 10.31 -15.42
N LEU A 110 -1.52 11.12 -14.48
CA LEU A 110 -2.33 10.65 -13.35
C LEU A 110 -3.67 10.02 -13.79
N ASP A 111 -4.27 10.48 -14.89
CA ASP A 111 -5.48 9.87 -15.46
C ASP A 111 -5.22 8.43 -15.91
N SER A 112 -4.07 8.18 -16.56
CA SER A 112 -3.65 6.83 -16.94
C SER A 112 -3.39 5.94 -15.74
N ILE A 113 -2.73 6.48 -14.71
CA ILE A 113 -2.49 5.80 -13.45
C ILE A 113 -3.83 5.42 -12.78
N SER A 114 -4.76 6.36 -12.68
CA SER A 114 -6.08 6.13 -12.09
C SER A 114 -6.84 5.01 -12.80
N MET A 115 -6.85 5.02 -14.13
CA MET A 115 -7.49 3.97 -14.93
C MET A 115 -6.86 2.60 -14.67
N VAL A 116 -5.55 2.51 -14.71
CA VAL A 116 -4.82 1.25 -14.49
C VAL A 116 -5.01 0.75 -13.05
N ASN A 117 -4.97 1.63 -12.06
CA ASN A 117 -5.24 1.31 -10.67
C ASN A 117 -6.66 0.76 -10.48
N HIS A 118 -7.67 1.41 -11.08
CA HIS A 118 -9.06 0.95 -11.01
C HIS A 118 -9.23 -0.46 -11.61
N LEU A 119 -8.64 -0.71 -12.77
CA LEU A 119 -8.67 -2.04 -13.40
C LEU A 119 -7.96 -3.09 -12.55
N ALA A 120 -6.77 -2.81 -12.04
CA ALA A 120 -5.97 -3.75 -11.26
C ALA A 120 -6.59 -4.03 -9.87
N SER A 121 -7.23 -3.04 -9.26
CA SER A 121 -7.89 -3.19 -7.95
C SER A 121 -9.32 -3.75 -8.05
N ARG A 122 -9.87 -3.92 -9.26
CA ARG A 122 -11.31 -4.23 -9.45
C ARG A 122 -12.23 -3.21 -8.79
N GLY A 123 -11.78 -1.96 -8.69
CA GLY A 123 -12.50 -0.89 -8.01
C GLY A 123 -12.55 -1.03 -6.48
N LEU A 124 -11.80 -1.96 -5.89
CA LEU A 124 -11.67 -2.04 -4.43
C LEU A 124 -10.98 -0.78 -3.90
N VAL A 125 -11.56 -0.20 -2.85
CA VAL A 125 -11.02 0.97 -2.16
C VAL A 125 -10.79 0.58 -0.70
N PRO A 126 -9.61 0.89 -0.12
CA PRO A 126 -9.37 0.65 1.31
C PRO A 126 -10.34 1.45 2.20
N ASP A 127 -10.76 0.85 3.31
CA ASP A 127 -11.54 1.56 4.33
C ASP A 127 -10.66 2.56 5.09
N ILE A 128 -9.41 2.16 5.38
CA ILE A 128 -8.40 3.01 6.03
C ILE A 128 -7.06 2.85 5.29
N THR A 129 -6.38 3.96 5.06
CA THR A 129 -4.99 4.00 4.59
C THR A 129 -4.14 4.73 5.63
N TYR A 130 -3.23 4.01 6.30
CA TYR A 130 -2.24 4.62 7.18
C TYR A 130 -1.04 5.06 6.36
N PHE A 131 -0.86 6.35 6.22
CA PHE A 131 0.32 6.93 5.60
C PHE A 131 1.35 7.26 6.68
N ILE A 132 2.41 6.43 6.77
CA ILE A 132 3.53 6.69 7.69
C ILE A 132 4.52 7.60 6.97
N ASP A 133 4.46 8.88 7.30
CA ASP A 133 5.28 9.92 6.68
C ASP A 133 6.62 10.09 7.39
N ILE A 134 7.70 10.05 6.61
CA ILE A 134 9.06 10.42 7.04
C ILE A 134 9.71 11.33 5.99
N PRO A 135 10.56 12.29 6.40
CA PRO A 135 11.37 13.06 5.46
C PRO A 135 12.33 12.17 4.66
N VAL A 136 12.67 12.61 3.45
CA VAL A 136 13.60 11.85 2.58
C VAL A 136 14.98 11.70 3.20
N ASP A 137 15.45 12.70 3.96
CA ASP A 137 16.70 12.60 4.73
C ASP A 137 16.70 11.40 5.68
N GLU A 138 15.57 11.13 6.31
CA GLU A 138 15.44 9.99 7.22
C GLU A 138 15.41 8.66 6.45
N VAL A 139 14.81 8.62 5.25
CA VAL A 139 14.89 7.45 4.35
C VAL A 139 16.34 7.12 4.06
N GLU A 140 17.14 8.11 3.66
CA GLU A 140 18.56 7.95 3.35
C GLU A 140 19.37 7.46 4.58
N HIS A 141 19.11 8.05 5.75
CA HIS A 141 19.75 7.64 7.01
C HIS A 141 19.42 6.18 7.36
N ARG A 142 18.16 5.76 7.24
CA ARG A 142 17.73 4.39 7.55
C ARG A 142 18.28 3.39 6.53
N MET A 143 18.30 3.75 5.26
CA MET A 143 18.88 2.94 4.19
C MET A 143 20.37 2.63 4.46
N ILE A 144 21.15 3.64 4.84
CA ILE A 144 22.57 3.48 5.19
C ILE A 144 22.74 2.59 6.42
N ARG A 145 21.90 2.77 7.42
CA ARG A 145 21.97 2.01 8.69
C ARG A 145 21.67 0.53 8.51
N GLU A 146 20.70 0.19 7.67
CA GLU A 146 20.30 -1.20 7.44
C GLU A 146 21.28 -1.99 6.59
N LYS A 147 22.30 -1.33 5.98
CA LYS A 147 23.30 -1.95 5.11
C LYS A 147 22.71 -2.91 4.04
N ALA A 148 21.41 -2.84 3.83
CA ALA A 148 20.75 -3.59 2.79
C ALA A 148 21.27 -3.08 1.44
N GLY A 149 21.67 -3.99 0.58
CA GLY A 149 22.00 -3.56 -0.77
C GLY A 149 20.70 -3.04 -1.42
N ALA A 150 20.67 -1.76 -1.82
CA ALA A 150 19.52 -1.12 -2.42
C ALA A 150 18.94 -1.93 -3.58
N ASP A 151 17.62 -2.15 -3.62
CA ASP A 151 16.97 -2.74 -4.79
C ASP A 151 16.87 -1.71 -5.95
N ARG A 152 16.27 -2.10 -7.08
CA ARG A 152 16.14 -1.21 -8.24
C ARG A 152 15.33 0.06 -7.92
N MET A 153 14.27 -0.05 -7.11
CA MET A 153 13.45 1.10 -6.73
C MET A 153 14.20 2.04 -5.78
N GLU A 154 14.90 1.45 -4.80
CA GLU A 154 15.72 2.18 -3.84
C GLU A 154 16.89 2.93 -4.51
N MET A 155 17.31 2.52 -5.71
CA MET A 155 18.33 3.22 -6.52
C MET A 155 17.80 4.44 -7.28
N SER A 156 16.50 4.78 -7.19
CA SER A 156 15.88 5.86 -7.99
C SER A 156 16.31 7.29 -7.60
N GLY A 157 16.98 7.45 -6.46
CA GLY A 157 17.58 8.71 -6.03
C GLY A 157 16.61 9.66 -5.31
N ARG A 158 17.18 10.73 -4.72
CA ARG A 158 16.51 11.65 -3.82
C ARG A 158 15.29 12.35 -4.45
N GLU A 159 15.46 12.94 -5.65
CA GLU A 159 14.39 13.68 -6.33
C GLU A 159 13.13 12.81 -6.56
N PHE A 160 13.33 11.54 -6.87
CA PHE A 160 12.26 10.56 -7.03
C PHE A 160 11.48 10.37 -5.72
N TYR A 161 12.18 10.22 -4.60
CA TYR A 161 11.56 10.06 -3.29
C TYR A 161 10.84 11.34 -2.81
N GLU A 162 11.39 12.51 -3.12
CA GLU A 162 10.74 13.80 -2.82
C GLU A 162 9.40 13.92 -3.55
N LYS A 163 9.37 13.65 -4.86
CA LYS A 163 8.16 13.62 -5.66
C LYS A 163 7.16 12.55 -5.19
N ALA A 164 7.64 11.35 -4.88
CA ALA A 164 6.76 10.29 -4.37
C ALA A 164 6.12 10.68 -3.03
N ARG A 165 6.88 11.31 -2.11
CA ARG A 165 6.35 11.83 -0.85
C ARG A 165 5.30 12.92 -1.09
N GLU A 166 5.55 13.87 -2.01
CA GLU A 166 4.57 14.88 -2.41
C GLU A 166 3.28 14.23 -2.92
N GLY A 167 3.39 13.15 -3.72
CA GLY A 167 2.25 12.36 -4.18
C GLY A 167 1.43 11.77 -3.04
N PHE A 168 2.07 11.19 -2.02
CA PHE A 168 1.37 10.68 -0.84
C PHE A 168 0.70 11.80 -0.02
N LEU A 169 1.37 12.94 0.17
CA LEU A 169 0.82 14.09 0.88
C LEU A 169 -0.39 14.67 0.13
N HIS A 170 -0.32 14.72 -1.21
CA HIS A 170 -1.45 15.12 -2.02
C HIS A 170 -2.64 14.16 -1.85
N LEU A 171 -2.42 12.85 -1.97
CA LEU A 171 -3.46 11.84 -1.74
C LEU A 171 -4.09 12.00 -0.35
N ALA A 172 -3.28 12.16 0.68
CA ALA A 172 -3.74 12.36 2.05
C ALA A 172 -4.59 13.62 2.23
N SER A 173 -4.38 14.64 1.40
CA SER A 173 -5.15 15.89 1.45
C SER A 173 -6.53 15.80 0.79
N VAL A 174 -6.73 14.84 -0.14
CA VAL A 174 -7.97 14.71 -0.93
C VAL A 174 -8.77 13.45 -0.64
N GLU A 175 -8.14 12.43 -0.04
CA GLU A 175 -8.76 11.14 0.27
C GLU A 175 -9.06 11.00 1.76
N PRO A 176 -10.32 11.06 2.22
CA PRO A 176 -10.67 11.08 3.65
C PRO A 176 -10.34 9.76 4.39
N ARG A 177 -10.07 8.67 3.65
CA ARG A 177 -9.63 7.39 4.22
C ARG A 177 -8.18 7.41 4.72
N PHE A 178 -7.39 8.42 4.37
CA PHE A 178 -6.02 8.55 4.81
C PHE A 178 -5.92 9.03 6.26
N GLU A 179 -5.08 8.36 7.03
CA GLU A 179 -4.59 8.80 8.34
C GLU A 179 -3.10 9.02 8.25
N VAL A 180 -2.67 10.29 8.32
CA VAL A 180 -1.24 10.64 8.27
C VAL A 180 -0.63 10.49 9.65
N ILE A 181 0.45 9.72 9.74
CA ILE A 181 1.15 9.45 10.98
C ILE A 181 2.62 9.82 10.83
N ASP A 182 3.12 10.64 11.74
CA ASP A 182 4.54 10.96 11.82
C ASP A 182 5.36 9.70 12.13
N GLY A 183 6.14 9.26 11.15
CA GLY A 183 6.98 8.06 11.23
C GLY A 183 8.30 8.26 11.99
N LEU A 184 8.52 9.47 12.57
CA LEU A 184 9.63 9.75 13.46
C LEU A 184 9.29 9.49 14.94
N LEU A 185 8.02 9.26 15.23
CA LEU A 185 7.57 8.91 16.57
C LEU A 185 8.06 7.51 16.97
N GLU A 186 8.03 7.26 18.28
CA GLU A 186 8.31 5.94 18.83
C GLU A 186 7.32 4.90 18.30
N ILE A 187 7.80 3.68 18.05
CA ILE A 187 7.03 2.57 17.45
C ILE A 187 5.68 2.37 18.15
N GLN A 188 5.65 2.42 19.49
CA GLN A 188 4.44 2.20 20.26
C GLN A 188 3.45 3.37 20.17
N GLU A 189 3.94 4.59 20.02
CA GLU A 189 3.08 5.77 19.82
C GLU A 189 2.42 5.75 18.44
N ILE A 190 3.16 5.36 17.40
CA ILE A 190 2.61 5.13 16.05
C ILE A 190 1.51 4.07 16.14
N HIS A 191 1.82 2.92 16.76
CA HIS A 191 0.86 1.83 16.89
C HIS A 191 -0.41 2.22 17.65
N LYS A 192 -0.28 3.02 18.70
CA LYS A 192 -1.42 3.54 19.47
C LYS A 192 -2.35 4.41 18.61
N ARG A 193 -1.80 5.28 17.74
CA ARG A 193 -2.59 6.10 16.80
C ARG A 193 -3.31 5.23 15.77
N ILE A 194 -2.61 4.24 15.19
CA ILE A 194 -3.18 3.26 14.27
C ILE A 194 -4.38 2.56 14.90
N TRP A 195 -4.19 2.05 16.12
CA TRP A 195 -5.26 1.34 16.81
C TRP A 195 -6.44 2.25 17.14
N SER A 196 -6.21 3.46 17.62
CA SER A 196 -7.28 4.42 17.91
C SER A 196 -8.12 4.76 16.67
N ARG A 197 -7.48 4.92 15.49
CA ARG A 197 -8.21 5.15 14.23
C ARG A 197 -8.98 3.92 13.78
N TYR A 198 -8.38 2.72 13.93
CA TYR A 198 -9.06 1.46 13.67
C TYR A 198 -10.33 1.29 14.51
N GLU A 199 -10.25 1.52 15.83
CA GLU A 199 -11.41 1.43 16.73
C GLU A 199 -12.53 2.39 16.33
N LYS A 200 -12.22 3.61 15.93
CA LYS A 200 -13.22 4.58 15.46
C LYS A 200 -13.95 4.08 14.22
N GLU A 201 -13.22 3.55 13.23
CA GLU A 201 -13.82 3.06 11.99
C GLU A 201 -14.65 1.80 12.23
N SER A 202 -14.13 0.86 13.02
CA SER A 202 -14.82 -0.39 13.36
C SER A 202 -16.12 -0.15 14.14
N ASN A 203 -16.18 0.88 14.99
CA ASN A 203 -17.37 1.26 15.72
C ASN A 203 -18.39 2.04 14.87
N ALA A 204 -17.94 2.71 13.80
CA ALA A 204 -18.79 3.45 12.89
C ALA A 204 -19.57 2.54 11.92
N ASP A 205 -19.02 1.34 11.60
CA ASP A 205 -19.68 0.36 10.73
C ASP A 205 -19.67 -1.05 11.38
N PRO A 206 -20.50 -1.28 12.40
CA PRO A 206 -20.52 -2.55 13.14
C PRO A 206 -21.08 -3.74 12.35
N GLY A 207 -21.53 -3.53 11.09
CA GLY A 207 -22.15 -4.55 10.24
C GLY A 207 -21.37 -4.96 8.99
N GLY A 208 -20.24 -4.32 8.69
CA GLY A 208 -19.48 -4.52 7.43
C GLY A 208 -20.32 -4.10 6.22
N ARG A 209 -19.79 -3.24 5.35
CA ARG A 209 -20.47 -2.80 4.12
C ARG A 209 -20.82 -4.01 3.26
N GLU A 210 -22.11 -4.18 2.90
CA GLU A 210 -22.50 -5.06 1.81
C GLU A 210 -21.67 -4.68 0.57
N ILE A 211 -20.90 -5.64 0.05
CA ILE A 211 -20.17 -5.45 -1.18
C ILE A 211 -21.21 -5.18 -2.27
N VAL A 212 -21.26 -3.95 -2.76
CA VAL A 212 -22.16 -3.55 -3.84
C VAL A 212 -21.82 -4.39 -5.05
N GLN A 213 -22.56 -5.47 -5.22
CA GLN A 213 -22.55 -6.25 -6.46
C GLN A 213 -23.04 -5.32 -7.57
N GLY A 214 -22.14 -4.95 -8.46
CA GLY A 214 -22.48 -4.22 -9.67
C GLY A 214 -23.61 -4.96 -10.40
N LYS A 215 -24.82 -4.39 -10.39
CA LYS A 215 -25.93 -4.88 -11.19
C LYS A 215 -25.45 -5.01 -12.63
N ARG A 216 -25.34 -6.24 -13.13
CA ARG A 216 -25.29 -6.49 -14.56
C ARG A 216 -26.47 -5.79 -15.17
N ARG A 217 -26.28 -4.76 -15.95
CA ARG A 217 -27.30 -4.28 -16.88
C ARG A 217 -27.31 -5.29 -18.02
N GLU A 218 -28.28 -6.16 -17.97
CA GLU A 218 -28.72 -6.91 -19.16
C GLU A 218 -29.37 -5.88 -20.10
N GLY A 219 -28.83 -5.82 -21.31
CA GLY A 219 -29.31 -4.98 -22.39
C GLY A 219 -28.41 -5.18 -23.60
#